data_c00399a003f13c079f6d00862ec867cf
#
_entry.id   c00399a003f13c079f6d00862ec867cf
#
_cell.length_a   1.000
_cell.length_b   1.000
_cell.length_c   1.000
_cell.angle_alpha   90.00
_cell.angle_beta   90.00
_cell.angle_gamma   90.00
#
_symmetry.space_group_name_H-M   'P 1'
#
loop_
_entity.id
_entity.type
_entity.pdbx_description
1 polymer ?
#
loop_
_entity_poly.entity_id
_entity_poly.type
_entity_poly.pdbx_seq_one_letter_code
_entity_poly.pdbx_strand_id
1 'polypeptide(L)'
;MKLARRLSVVEPSPTLAVSAKAAKLKAAGVDVVNMANNHALDYGPKGMQDTFNAIASSKLPVVGIGHNAAEAYRPYRTVIHGQRIAIFGALDWLEPALIPAWSATDTQPGVAMSIDRTRLVAAVRAVRPEVDTLVVFLHWGTEETYCASPEQQDLARTLLAAGADIVVGSHAHRVFGAGKVGTALVAYGLGNFVYWREDGESGRSGVLLVTATGREVDTYSWVPARITNGVPVPETGGPAAADVTEWQRRRTCSGLAP
;
A
#
# COMPACT_ATOMS: atom_id res chain seq x y z
N MET A 1 -10.37 17.74 -45.17
CA MET A 1 -10.56 18.40 -43.86
C MET A 1 -11.50 17.68 -42.89
N LYS A 2 -11.81 16.38 -43.05
CA LYS A 2 -12.66 15.60 -42.13
C LYS A 2 -11.91 14.64 -41.20
N LEU A 3 -10.58 14.43 -41.40
CA LEU A 3 -9.77 13.56 -40.54
C LEU A 3 -9.35 14.24 -39.25
N ALA A 4 -9.11 15.53 -39.23
CA ALA A 4 -8.64 16.26 -38.05
C ALA A 4 -9.67 16.37 -36.91
N ARG A 5 -10.97 16.31 -37.22
CA ARG A 5 -12.04 16.33 -36.19
C ARG A 5 -12.22 14.99 -35.46
N ARG A 6 -11.78 13.87 -36.04
CA ARG A 6 -11.83 12.55 -35.38
C ARG A 6 -10.68 12.32 -34.40
N LEU A 7 -9.57 13.04 -34.57
CA LEU A 7 -8.43 12.93 -33.65
C LEU A 7 -8.63 13.71 -32.34
N SER A 8 -9.54 14.68 -32.30
CA SER A 8 -9.86 15.43 -31.07
C SER A 8 -10.79 14.66 -30.09
N VAL A 9 -11.29 13.49 -30.50
CA VAL A 9 -12.17 12.61 -29.69
C VAL A 9 -11.44 11.34 -29.26
N VAL A 10 -10.17 11.18 -29.64
CA VAL A 10 -9.34 10.08 -29.13
C VAL A 10 -8.91 10.47 -27.72
N GLU A 11 -9.57 9.93 -26.70
CA GLU A 11 -9.06 10.04 -25.34
C GLU A 11 -7.62 9.56 -25.28
N PRO A 12 -6.74 10.23 -24.52
CA PRO A 12 -5.37 9.74 -24.33
C PRO A 12 -5.41 8.28 -23.93
N SER A 13 -4.54 7.45 -24.51
CA SER A 13 -4.52 6.03 -24.14
C SER A 13 -4.45 5.90 -22.61
N PRO A 14 -5.14 4.92 -21.99
CA PRO A 14 -5.07 4.72 -20.56
C PRO A 14 -3.63 4.69 -20.02
N THR A 15 -2.70 4.14 -20.79
CA THR A 15 -1.27 4.10 -20.48
C THR A 15 -0.64 5.50 -20.38
N LEU A 16 -0.95 6.42 -21.30
CA LEU A 16 -0.45 7.80 -21.21
C LEU A 16 -1.04 8.53 -20.00
N ALA A 17 -2.31 8.29 -19.68
CA ALA A 17 -2.94 8.87 -18.51
C ALA A 17 -2.31 8.36 -17.20
N VAL A 18 -2.02 7.05 -17.11
CA VAL A 18 -1.34 6.44 -15.95
C VAL A 18 0.07 6.97 -15.80
N SER A 19 0.85 7.04 -16.89
CA SER A 19 2.22 7.59 -16.87
C SER A 19 2.25 9.06 -16.43
N ALA A 20 1.30 9.87 -16.89
CA ALA A 20 1.19 11.27 -16.47
C ALA A 20 0.82 11.42 -15.00
N LYS A 21 -0.06 10.54 -14.46
CA LYS A 21 -0.38 10.48 -13.03
C LYS A 21 0.84 10.08 -12.20
N ALA A 22 1.57 9.04 -12.60
CA ALA A 22 2.77 8.59 -11.90
C ALA A 22 3.87 9.68 -11.87
N ALA A 23 4.09 10.41 -12.95
CA ALA A 23 5.00 11.53 -12.99
C ALA A 23 4.57 12.66 -12.03
N LYS A 24 3.27 12.96 -11.94
CA LYS A 24 2.72 13.94 -11.00
C LYS A 24 2.92 13.51 -9.54
N LEU A 25 2.71 12.23 -9.22
CA LEU A 25 2.95 11.69 -7.88
C LEU A 25 4.42 11.85 -7.49
N LYS A 26 5.35 11.52 -8.39
CA LYS A 26 6.78 11.70 -8.14
C LYS A 26 7.14 13.16 -7.93
N ALA A 27 6.63 14.06 -8.76
CA ALA A 27 6.83 15.51 -8.61
C ALA A 27 6.22 16.07 -7.31
N ALA A 28 5.18 15.40 -6.76
CA ALA A 28 4.57 15.72 -5.47
C ALA A 28 5.32 15.11 -4.27
N GLY A 29 6.46 14.44 -4.48
CA GLY A 29 7.28 13.86 -3.41
C GLY A 29 6.92 12.42 -3.02
N VAL A 30 6.16 11.69 -3.86
CA VAL A 30 5.91 10.26 -3.63
C VAL A 30 7.14 9.47 -4.07
N ASP A 31 7.75 8.75 -3.15
CA ASP A 31 8.98 7.97 -3.40
C ASP A 31 8.70 6.57 -3.94
N VAL A 32 7.63 5.92 -3.50
CA VAL A 32 7.26 4.56 -3.90
C VAL A 32 5.75 4.33 -3.80
N VAL A 33 5.20 3.49 -4.67
CA VAL A 33 3.81 3.04 -4.61
C VAL A 33 3.71 1.51 -4.59
N ASN A 34 2.69 0.98 -3.92
CA ASN A 34 2.36 -0.45 -3.95
C ASN A 34 1.29 -0.71 -5.01
N MET A 35 1.57 -1.63 -5.93
CA MET A 35 0.62 -2.08 -6.97
C MET A 35 0.03 -3.46 -6.68
N ALA A 36 0.43 -4.13 -5.59
CA ALA A 36 -0.22 -5.36 -5.16
C ALA A 36 -1.58 -5.05 -4.55
N ASN A 37 -2.62 -5.05 -5.37
CA ASN A 37 -4.01 -4.87 -4.96
C ASN A 37 -4.94 -5.70 -5.84
N ASN A 38 -6.19 -5.89 -5.41
CA ASN A 38 -7.20 -6.70 -6.08
C ASN A 38 -7.74 -6.10 -7.40
N HIS A 39 -7.25 -4.94 -7.82
CA HIS A 39 -7.59 -4.27 -9.08
C HIS A 39 -6.41 -4.16 -10.05
N ALA A 40 -5.24 -4.73 -9.69
CA ALA A 40 -4.02 -4.61 -10.48
C ALA A 40 -4.14 -5.20 -11.90
N LEU A 41 -5.03 -6.18 -12.11
CA LEU A 41 -5.23 -6.88 -13.37
C LEU A 41 -6.66 -6.78 -13.92
N ASP A 42 -7.47 -5.82 -13.51
CA ASP A 42 -8.86 -5.63 -13.98
C ASP A 42 -8.98 -5.57 -15.51
N TYR A 43 -7.96 -5.06 -16.17
CA TYR A 43 -7.88 -5.01 -17.64
C TYR A 43 -7.09 -6.19 -18.25
N GLY A 44 -6.88 -7.25 -17.47
CA GLY A 44 -6.22 -8.49 -17.92
C GLY A 44 -4.74 -8.32 -18.31
N PRO A 45 -4.18 -9.29 -19.05
CA PRO A 45 -2.74 -9.30 -19.39
C PRO A 45 -2.29 -8.07 -20.17
N LYS A 46 -3.14 -7.53 -21.05
CA LYS A 46 -2.79 -6.34 -21.81
C LYS A 46 -2.69 -5.10 -20.91
N GLY A 47 -3.65 -4.90 -20.00
CA GLY A 47 -3.62 -3.81 -19.03
C GLY A 47 -2.40 -3.92 -18.10
N MET A 48 -2.02 -5.13 -17.71
CA MET A 48 -0.80 -5.36 -16.94
C MET A 48 0.47 -4.98 -17.74
N GLN A 49 0.55 -5.34 -19.02
CA GLN A 49 1.67 -4.94 -19.87
C GLN A 49 1.74 -3.41 -20.01
N ASP A 50 0.61 -2.75 -20.18
CA ASP A 50 0.53 -1.29 -20.23
C ASP A 50 0.96 -0.66 -18.90
N THR A 51 0.65 -1.30 -17.77
CA THR A 51 1.14 -0.90 -16.44
C THR A 51 2.65 -1.01 -16.34
N PHE A 52 3.27 -2.11 -16.80
CA PHE A 52 4.73 -2.24 -16.83
C PHE A 52 5.39 -1.18 -17.68
N ASN A 53 4.84 -0.87 -18.85
CA ASN A 53 5.33 0.21 -19.70
C ASN A 53 5.24 1.58 -19.00
N ALA A 54 4.15 1.83 -18.27
CA ALA A 54 3.97 3.04 -17.50
C ALA A 54 4.98 3.14 -16.33
N ILE A 55 5.22 2.06 -15.61
CA ILE A 55 6.23 1.98 -14.55
C ILE A 55 7.61 2.33 -15.13
N ALA A 56 8.01 1.69 -16.23
CA ALA A 56 9.30 1.92 -16.86
C ALA A 56 9.50 3.37 -17.33
N SER A 57 8.43 4.00 -17.84
CA SER A 57 8.49 5.37 -18.36
C SER A 57 8.44 6.44 -17.28
N SER A 58 7.70 6.21 -16.19
CA SER A 58 7.46 7.19 -15.12
C SER A 58 8.65 7.39 -14.19
N LYS A 59 9.55 6.41 -14.10
CA LYS A 59 10.64 6.34 -13.11
C LYS A 59 10.17 6.41 -11.64
N LEU A 60 8.87 6.23 -11.37
CA LEU A 60 8.34 6.09 -10.03
C LEU A 60 8.57 4.65 -9.57
N PRO A 61 9.29 4.43 -8.47
CA PRO A 61 9.45 3.08 -7.92
C PRO A 61 8.11 2.45 -7.56
N VAL A 62 7.96 1.18 -7.90
CA VAL A 62 6.76 0.39 -7.65
C VAL A 62 7.15 -0.93 -7.00
N VAL A 63 6.37 -1.35 -6.01
CA VAL A 63 6.50 -2.66 -5.35
C VAL A 63 5.24 -3.50 -5.53
N GLY A 64 5.36 -4.79 -5.32
CA GLY A 64 4.22 -5.70 -5.28
C GLY A 64 3.73 -6.21 -6.62
N ILE A 65 4.37 -5.87 -7.73
CA ILE A 65 4.06 -6.36 -9.10
C ILE A 65 5.35 -6.62 -9.86
N GLY A 66 5.37 -7.57 -10.78
CA GLY A 66 6.57 -7.89 -11.56
C GLY A 66 6.29 -8.83 -12.73
N HIS A 67 7.27 -8.94 -13.65
CA HIS A 67 7.22 -9.87 -14.77
C HIS A 67 7.37 -11.33 -14.32
N ASN A 68 7.79 -11.54 -13.09
CA ASN A 68 7.92 -12.83 -12.42
C ASN A 68 7.94 -12.62 -10.89
N ALA A 69 7.98 -13.70 -10.11
CA ALA A 69 8.01 -13.63 -8.66
C ALA A 69 9.25 -12.89 -8.13
N ALA A 70 10.42 -13.07 -8.73
CA ALA A 70 11.64 -12.38 -8.28
C ALA A 70 11.50 -10.86 -8.36
N GLU A 71 10.77 -10.36 -9.34
CA GLU A 71 10.46 -8.92 -9.46
C GLU A 71 9.33 -8.50 -8.53
N ALA A 72 8.23 -9.24 -8.49
CA ALA A 72 7.06 -8.89 -7.70
C ALA A 72 7.36 -8.81 -6.20
N TYR A 73 8.19 -9.71 -5.68
CA TYR A 73 8.62 -9.73 -4.28
C TYR A 73 9.90 -8.93 -3.99
N ARG A 74 10.41 -8.15 -4.96
CA ARG A 74 11.56 -7.29 -4.77
C ARG A 74 11.15 -6.04 -3.98
N PRO A 75 11.85 -5.69 -2.87
CA PRO A 75 11.54 -4.48 -2.13
C PRO A 75 12.09 -3.24 -2.86
N TYR A 76 11.43 -2.11 -2.66
CA TYR A 76 12.06 -0.81 -2.85
C TYR A 76 13.10 -0.59 -1.74
N ARG A 77 14.28 -0.07 -2.12
CA ARG A 77 15.37 0.19 -1.18
C ARG A 77 15.78 1.65 -1.27
N THR A 78 15.98 2.26 -0.12
CA THR A 78 16.44 3.65 0.00
C THR A 78 17.30 3.84 1.24
N VAL A 79 17.95 4.98 1.32
CA VAL A 79 18.70 5.40 2.51
C VAL A 79 18.17 6.77 2.93
N ILE A 80 17.69 6.88 4.17
CA ILE A 80 17.18 8.11 4.76
C ILE A 80 17.96 8.37 6.03
N HIS A 81 18.62 9.52 6.12
CA HIS A 81 19.49 9.89 7.25
C HIS A 81 20.51 8.81 7.64
N GLY A 82 21.07 8.14 6.64
CA GLY A 82 22.06 7.07 6.85
C GLY A 82 21.46 5.70 7.17
N GLN A 83 20.17 5.57 7.39
CA GLN A 83 19.49 4.30 7.64
C GLN A 83 19.04 3.65 6.33
N ARG A 84 19.36 2.38 6.16
CA ARG A 84 18.95 1.56 5.01
C ARG A 84 17.54 1.05 5.25
N ILE A 85 16.63 1.38 4.34
CA ILE A 85 15.21 1.04 4.45
C ILE A 85 14.81 0.14 3.27
N ALA A 86 14.04 -0.91 3.56
CA ALA A 86 13.39 -1.72 2.53
C ALA A 86 11.87 -1.67 2.71
N ILE A 87 11.14 -1.58 1.60
CA ILE A 87 9.68 -1.55 1.57
C ILE A 87 9.17 -2.62 0.62
N PHE A 88 8.41 -3.57 1.13
CA PHE A 88 7.71 -4.60 0.35
C PHE A 88 6.25 -4.22 0.12
N GLY A 89 5.65 -4.69 -0.98
CA GLY A 89 4.22 -4.67 -1.22
C GLY A 89 3.69 -6.08 -1.46
N ALA A 90 2.50 -6.42 -0.93
CA ALA A 90 1.84 -7.69 -1.22
C ALA A 90 0.32 -7.59 -1.09
N LEU A 91 -0.38 -8.54 -1.74
CA LEU A 91 -1.83 -8.70 -1.77
C LEU A 91 -2.24 -9.94 -0.99
N ASP A 92 -3.15 -9.80 -0.02
CA ASP A 92 -3.66 -10.89 0.82
C ASP A 92 -5.16 -11.19 0.58
N TRP A 93 -5.81 -10.45 -0.27
CA TRP A 93 -7.23 -10.64 -0.57
C TRP A 93 -7.51 -10.63 -2.08
N LEU A 94 -8.03 -11.72 -2.59
CA LEU A 94 -8.48 -11.85 -3.97
C LEU A 94 -9.51 -12.98 -4.08
N GLU A 95 -10.46 -12.87 -5.00
CA GLU A 95 -11.35 -13.97 -5.31
C GLU A 95 -10.55 -15.24 -5.65
N PRO A 96 -10.87 -16.40 -5.03
CA PRO A 96 -10.08 -17.63 -5.20
C PRO A 96 -9.87 -18.05 -6.66
N ALA A 97 -10.85 -17.81 -7.52
CA ALA A 97 -10.76 -18.14 -8.95
C ALA A 97 -9.72 -17.31 -9.71
N LEU A 98 -9.37 -16.12 -9.22
CA LEU A 98 -8.42 -15.22 -9.85
C LEU A 98 -6.97 -15.44 -9.36
N ILE A 99 -6.78 -16.05 -8.20
CA ILE A 99 -5.46 -16.23 -7.58
C ILE A 99 -4.43 -16.84 -8.53
N PRO A 100 -4.72 -17.94 -9.27
CA PRO A 100 -3.74 -18.53 -10.17
C PRO A 100 -3.31 -17.61 -11.31
N ALA A 101 -4.25 -16.82 -11.86
CA ALA A 101 -3.98 -15.93 -12.98
C ALA A 101 -3.28 -14.62 -12.55
N TRP A 102 -3.44 -14.19 -11.30
CA TRP A 102 -2.92 -12.92 -10.81
C TRP A 102 -1.61 -13.05 -10.04
N SER A 103 -1.32 -14.24 -9.50
CA SER A 103 -0.09 -14.49 -8.74
C SER A 103 1.15 -14.46 -9.63
N ALA A 104 2.14 -13.68 -9.25
CA ALA A 104 3.45 -13.78 -9.86
C ALA A 104 4.09 -15.14 -9.52
N THR A 105 4.53 -15.85 -10.56
CA THR A 105 5.31 -17.09 -10.42
C THR A 105 6.72 -16.91 -11.00
N ASP A 106 7.54 -17.93 -11.00
CA ASP A 106 8.89 -17.81 -11.55
C ASP A 106 8.88 -17.53 -13.07
N THR A 107 7.78 -17.88 -13.76
CA THR A 107 7.62 -17.72 -15.22
C THR A 107 6.41 -16.90 -15.63
N GLN A 108 5.57 -16.45 -14.68
CA GLN A 108 4.34 -15.71 -14.95
C GLN A 108 4.40 -14.32 -14.29
N PRO A 109 4.06 -13.26 -15.04
CA PRO A 109 3.89 -11.92 -14.47
C PRO A 109 2.66 -11.87 -13.55
N GLY A 110 2.69 -10.98 -12.57
CA GLY A 110 1.59 -10.81 -11.64
C GLY A 110 1.95 -9.99 -10.41
N VAL A 111 1.10 -10.08 -9.40
CA VAL A 111 1.31 -9.42 -8.10
C VAL A 111 1.96 -10.35 -7.08
N ALA A 112 2.65 -9.77 -6.12
CA ALA A 112 3.16 -10.49 -4.96
C ALA A 112 1.97 -10.86 -4.05
N MET A 113 1.66 -12.16 -3.93
CA MET A 113 0.61 -12.66 -3.03
C MET A 113 1.16 -12.95 -1.65
N SER A 114 0.36 -12.69 -0.61
CA SER A 114 0.61 -13.12 0.77
C SER A 114 -0.41 -14.13 1.29
N ILE A 115 -1.39 -14.51 0.49
CA ILE A 115 -2.32 -15.61 0.79
C ILE A 115 -1.54 -16.91 1.04
N ASP A 116 -0.61 -17.27 0.16
CA ASP A 116 0.50 -18.17 0.50
C ASP A 116 1.69 -17.32 0.97
N ARG A 117 1.93 -17.34 2.26
CA ARG A 117 2.93 -16.50 2.94
C ARG A 117 4.36 -16.88 2.60
N THR A 118 4.60 -18.05 2.02
CA THR A 118 5.93 -18.67 1.89
C THR A 118 6.92 -17.74 1.18
N ARG A 119 6.56 -17.20 0.02
CA ARG A 119 7.46 -16.35 -0.78
C ARG A 119 7.72 -15.00 -0.10
N LEU A 120 6.68 -14.36 0.44
CA LEU A 120 6.83 -13.07 1.11
C LEU A 120 7.70 -13.19 2.37
N VAL A 121 7.44 -14.19 3.21
CA VAL A 121 8.22 -14.46 4.43
C VAL A 121 9.67 -14.77 4.09
N ALA A 122 9.92 -15.57 3.06
CA ALA A 122 11.29 -15.86 2.60
C ALA A 122 12.00 -14.60 2.12
N ALA A 123 11.33 -13.73 1.34
CA ALA A 123 11.89 -12.49 0.84
C ALA A 123 12.21 -11.50 1.98
N VAL A 124 11.30 -11.35 2.96
CA VAL A 124 11.51 -10.52 4.15
C VAL A 124 12.73 -11.02 4.95
N ARG A 125 12.82 -12.32 5.21
CA ARG A 125 13.97 -12.91 5.92
C ARG A 125 15.29 -12.72 5.19
N ALA A 126 15.30 -12.88 3.87
CA ALA A 126 16.50 -12.71 3.06
C ALA A 126 17.02 -11.26 3.08
N VAL A 127 16.12 -10.28 3.08
CA VAL A 127 16.47 -8.85 3.06
C VAL A 127 16.80 -8.31 4.45
N ARG A 128 16.28 -8.91 5.52
CA ARG A 128 16.42 -8.43 6.90
C ARG A 128 17.88 -8.08 7.32
N PRO A 129 18.91 -8.90 7.02
CA PRO A 129 20.28 -8.59 7.42
C PRO A 129 20.90 -7.38 6.69
N GLU A 130 20.31 -6.96 5.61
CA GLU A 130 20.87 -5.93 4.71
C GLU A 130 20.38 -4.52 5.01
N VAL A 131 19.36 -4.38 5.88
CA VAL A 131 18.67 -3.11 6.11
C VAL A 131 18.52 -2.82 7.61
N ASP A 132 18.33 -1.56 7.94
CA ASP A 132 18.12 -1.11 9.30
C ASP A 132 16.62 -1.14 9.64
N THR A 133 15.75 -0.67 8.75
CA THR A 133 14.30 -0.68 8.91
C THR A 133 13.63 -1.41 7.73
N LEU A 134 12.68 -2.31 8.03
CA LEU A 134 11.95 -3.09 7.04
C LEU A 134 10.44 -2.87 7.18
N VAL A 135 9.83 -2.39 6.09
CA VAL A 135 8.40 -2.09 5.99
C VAL A 135 7.71 -3.10 5.07
N VAL A 136 6.55 -3.60 5.47
CA VAL A 136 5.67 -4.39 4.60
C VAL A 136 4.33 -3.68 4.46
N PHE A 137 3.96 -3.34 3.22
CA PHE A 137 2.67 -2.75 2.89
C PHE A 137 1.76 -3.81 2.29
N LEU A 138 0.63 -4.09 2.94
CA LEU A 138 -0.33 -5.12 2.55
C LEU A 138 -1.64 -4.51 2.03
N HIS A 139 -2.20 -5.13 1.00
CA HIS A 139 -3.56 -4.89 0.56
C HIS A 139 -4.41 -6.07 1.03
N TRP A 140 -5.16 -5.92 2.12
CA TRP A 140 -5.72 -7.03 2.90
C TRP A 140 -6.98 -6.71 3.69
N GLY A 141 -7.59 -7.76 4.24
CA GLY A 141 -8.70 -7.65 5.18
C GLY A 141 -10.06 -7.66 4.51
N THR A 142 -11.08 -7.24 5.25
CA THR A 142 -12.47 -7.19 4.79
C THR A 142 -12.91 -5.74 4.65
N GLU A 143 -13.52 -5.43 3.51
CA GLU A 143 -14.04 -4.09 3.25
C GLU A 143 -15.05 -3.66 4.31
N GLU A 144 -15.06 -2.35 4.57
CA GLU A 144 -15.97 -1.67 5.48
C GLU A 144 -15.91 -2.11 6.95
N THR A 145 -14.90 -2.89 7.35
CA THR A 145 -14.61 -3.21 8.76
C THR A 145 -13.67 -2.18 9.39
N TYR A 146 -13.60 -2.14 10.72
CA TYR A 146 -12.78 -1.19 11.49
C TYR A 146 -11.74 -1.87 12.38
N CYS A 147 -11.83 -3.18 12.51
CA CYS A 147 -10.97 -3.99 13.36
C CYS A 147 -10.29 -5.06 12.51
N ALA A 148 -9.03 -5.31 12.80
CA ALA A 148 -8.29 -6.35 12.10
C ALA A 148 -8.88 -7.74 12.40
N SER A 149 -9.05 -8.53 11.35
CA SER A 149 -9.47 -9.93 11.49
C SER A 149 -8.37 -10.77 12.17
N PRO A 150 -8.71 -11.97 12.71
CA PRO A 150 -7.69 -12.89 13.21
C PRO A 150 -6.61 -13.24 12.19
N GLU A 151 -6.97 -13.39 10.91
CA GLU A 151 -6.05 -13.70 9.81
C GLU A 151 -5.07 -12.55 9.56
N GLN A 152 -5.55 -11.29 9.56
CA GLN A 152 -4.69 -10.11 9.47
C GLN A 152 -3.72 -10.03 10.66
N GLN A 153 -4.21 -10.27 11.88
CA GLN A 153 -3.37 -10.27 13.08
C GLN A 153 -2.32 -11.36 13.04
N ASP A 154 -2.66 -12.55 12.54
CA ASP A 154 -1.73 -13.68 12.40
C ASP A 154 -0.68 -13.42 11.31
N LEU A 155 -1.06 -12.87 10.15
CA LEU A 155 -0.11 -12.48 9.12
C LEU A 155 0.83 -11.37 9.62
N ALA A 156 0.32 -10.36 10.33
CA ALA A 156 1.16 -9.32 10.92
C ALA A 156 2.21 -9.93 11.86
N ARG A 157 1.79 -10.80 12.80
CA ARG A 157 2.73 -11.49 13.70
C ARG A 157 3.77 -12.31 12.94
N THR A 158 3.35 -13.00 11.89
CA THR A 158 4.25 -13.79 11.02
C THR A 158 5.32 -12.92 10.36
N LEU A 159 4.93 -11.76 9.84
CA LEU A 159 5.86 -10.82 9.19
C LEU A 159 6.80 -10.15 10.18
N LEU A 160 6.31 -9.76 11.37
CA LEU A 160 7.15 -9.25 12.45
C LEU A 160 8.18 -10.31 12.90
N ALA A 161 7.76 -11.56 13.07
CA ALA A 161 8.66 -12.69 13.39
C ALA A 161 9.66 -12.99 12.26
N ALA A 162 9.32 -12.68 11.01
CA ALA A 162 10.22 -12.78 9.86
C ALA A 162 11.24 -11.63 9.80
N GLY A 163 11.01 -10.52 10.53
CA GLY A 163 11.91 -9.39 10.62
C GLY A 163 11.37 -8.06 10.11
N ALA A 164 10.08 -7.95 9.82
CA ALA A 164 9.46 -6.65 9.56
C ALA A 164 9.45 -5.81 10.85
N ASP A 165 9.66 -4.51 10.71
CA ASP A 165 9.63 -3.55 11.81
C ASP A 165 8.33 -2.71 11.74
N ILE A 166 7.79 -2.54 10.53
CA ILE A 166 6.55 -1.79 10.29
C ILE A 166 5.67 -2.60 9.33
N VAL A 167 4.42 -2.87 9.71
CA VAL A 167 3.40 -3.48 8.85
C VAL A 167 2.25 -2.50 8.70
N VAL A 168 1.96 -2.11 7.46
CA VAL A 168 0.84 -1.20 7.16
C VAL A 168 -0.10 -1.82 6.14
N GLY A 169 -1.36 -1.42 6.15
CA GLY A 169 -2.37 -2.01 5.29
C GLY A 169 -3.37 -1.04 4.67
N SER A 170 -3.98 -1.53 3.59
CA SER A 170 -5.09 -0.90 2.86
C SER A 170 -6.12 -1.96 2.47
N HIS A 171 -7.04 -1.66 1.60
CA HIS A 171 -8.15 -2.46 1.07
C HIS A 171 -9.47 -2.26 1.81
N ALA A 172 -9.50 -2.29 3.13
CA ALA A 172 -10.76 -2.21 3.89
C ALA A 172 -11.57 -0.91 3.66
N HIS A 173 -11.03 0.08 2.96
CA HIS A 173 -11.64 1.39 2.72
C HIS A 173 -12.05 2.11 4.02
N ARG A 174 -11.40 1.77 5.12
CA ARG A 174 -11.60 2.33 6.47
C ARG A 174 -10.27 2.62 7.13
N VAL A 175 -10.24 3.67 7.92
CA VAL A 175 -9.09 3.97 8.79
C VAL A 175 -9.19 3.11 10.04
N PHE A 176 -8.23 2.21 10.24
CA PHE A 176 -8.08 1.44 11.48
C PHE A 176 -7.12 2.17 12.42
N GLY A 177 -7.12 1.80 13.69
CA GLY A 177 -6.10 2.26 14.61
C GLY A 177 -4.75 1.59 14.34
N ALA A 178 -3.68 2.27 14.73
CA ALA A 178 -2.34 1.71 14.72
C ALA A 178 -1.81 1.58 16.15
N GLY A 179 -0.85 0.68 16.34
CA GLY A 179 -0.24 0.48 17.64
C GLY A 179 0.99 -0.41 17.59
N LYS A 180 1.69 -0.47 18.71
CA LYS A 180 2.95 -1.21 18.85
C LYS A 180 2.72 -2.69 19.16
N VAL A 181 3.62 -3.51 18.65
CA VAL A 181 3.84 -4.90 19.05
C VAL A 181 5.33 -5.03 19.38
N GLY A 182 5.69 -4.93 20.66
CA GLY A 182 7.05 -4.74 21.07
C GLY A 182 7.61 -3.40 20.57
N THR A 183 8.71 -3.43 19.83
CA THR A 183 9.33 -2.25 19.19
C THR A 183 8.79 -1.94 17.79
N ALA A 184 8.03 -2.86 17.22
CA ALA A 184 7.46 -2.75 15.88
C ALA A 184 6.13 -2.00 15.88
N LEU A 185 5.72 -1.49 14.70
CA LEU A 185 4.43 -0.84 14.47
C LEU A 185 3.54 -1.66 13.54
N VAL A 186 2.26 -1.77 13.86
CA VAL A 186 1.24 -2.31 12.97
C VAL A 186 0.12 -1.28 12.78
N ALA A 187 -0.22 -0.97 11.52
CA ALA A 187 -1.35 -0.13 11.13
C ALA A 187 -2.19 -0.89 10.10
N TYR A 188 -3.24 -1.57 10.55
CA TYR A 188 -3.99 -2.52 9.73
C TYR A 188 -4.74 -1.90 8.56
N GLY A 189 -5.13 -0.62 8.63
CA GLY A 189 -5.85 0.05 7.55
C GLY A 189 -5.64 1.56 7.58
N LEU A 190 -5.08 2.10 6.49
CA LEU A 190 -4.86 3.54 6.33
C LEU A 190 -6.04 4.27 5.67
N GLY A 191 -7.12 3.57 5.32
CA GLY A 191 -8.27 4.13 4.64
C GLY A 191 -8.00 4.48 3.19
N ASN A 192 -8.88 5.32 2.63
CA ASN A 192 -8.74 5.89 1.29
C ASN A 192 -7.84 7.13 1.33
N PHE A 193 -7.22 7.49 0.20
CA PHE A 193 -6.41 8.70 0.10
C PHE A 193 -6.88 9.58 -1.07
N VAL A 194 -6.64 9.21 -2.31
CA VAL A 194 -7.27 9.82 -3.47
C VAL A 194 -8.38 8.88 -3.90
N TYR A 195 -9.64 9.28 -3.67
CA TYR A 195 -10.76 8.36 -3.85
C TYR A 195 -12.06 9.11 -4.18
N TRP A 196 -12.95 8.45 -4.92
CA TRP A 196 -14.20 9.06 -5.41
C TRP A 196 -15.32 9.14 -4.36
N ARG A 197 -15.29 8.27 -3.31
CA ARG A 197 -16.27 8.34 -2.21
C ARG A 197 -15.78 9.28 -1.12
N GLU A 198 -16.57 10.30 -0.83
CA GLU A 198 -16.23 11.37 0.10
C GLU A 198 -17.09 11.33 1.37
N ASP A 199 -18.18 10.57 1.34
CA ASP A 199 -19.17 10.51 2.39
C ASP A 199 -18.77 9.60 3.57
N GLY A 200 -19.25 9.96 4.75
CA GLY A 200 -19.14 9.15 5.95
C GLY A 200 -17.72 8.67 6.28
N GLU A 201 -17.61 7.40 6.58
CA GLU A 201 -16.34 6.75 6.94
C GLU A 201 -15.41 6.52 5.73
N SER A 202 -15.97 6.41 4.52
CA SER A 202 -15.17 6.27 3.29
C SER A 202 -14.41 7.55 2.95
N GLY A 203 -14.93 8.71 3.37
CA GLY A 203 -14.27 10.01 3.21
C GLY A 203 -13.21 10.30 4.29
N ARG A 204 -13.12 9.50 5.36
CA ARG A 204 -12.02 9.63 6.33
C ARG A 204 -10.72 9.16 5.72
N SER A 205 -9.69 9.96 5.89
CA SER A 205 -8.37 9.78 5.29
C SER A 205 -7.29 10.32 6.23
N GLY A 206 -6.04 10.22 5.84
CA GLY A 206 -4.94 10.82 6.57
C GLY A 206 -3.58 10.27 6.18
N VAL A 207 -2.58 10.71 6.91
CA VAL A 207 -1.20 10.28 6.74
C VAL A 207 -0.68 9.71 8.06
N LEU A 208 -0.14 8.51 8.02
CA LEU A 208 0.60 7.92 9.13
C LEU A 208 2.05 8.41 9.06
N LEU A 209 2.45 9.20 10.04
CA LEU A 209 3.84 9.62 10.22
C LEU A 209 4.53 8.64 11.17
N VAL A 210 5.71 8.17 10.80
CA VAL A 210 6.49 7.23 11.61
C VAL A 210 7.94 7.71 11.67
N THR A 211 8.50 7.75 12.88
CA THR A 211 9.93 7.91 13.10
C THR A 211 10.48 6.58 13.62
N ALA A 212 11.52 6.09 12.98
CA ALA A 212 12.16 4.84 13.37
C ALA A 212 13.69 4.99 13.38
N THR A 213 14.34 4.33 14.34
CA THR A 213 15.79 4.21 14.42
C THR A 213 16.17 2.73 14.40
N GLY A 214 16.82 2.31 13.35
CA GLY A 214 17.13 0.90 13.14
C GLY A 214 15.84 0.08 13.09
N ARG A 215 15.67 -0.83 14.02
CA ARG A 215 14.52 -1.73 14.13
C ARG A 215 13.40 -1.23 15.06
N GLU A 216 13.63 -0.11 15.70
CA GLU A 216 12.69 0.44 16.68
C GLU A 216 11.86 1.58 16.06
N VAL A 217 10.56 1.51 16.24
CA VAL A 217 9.67 2.65 15.97
C VAL A 217 9.66 3.55 17.20
N ASP A 218 10.31 4.71 17.08
CA ASP A 218 10.43 5.69 18.17
C ASP A 218 9.09 6.35 18.44
N THR A 219 8.50 6.93 17.39
CA THR A 219 7.20 7.61 17.46
C THR A 219 6.36 7.34 16.23
N TYR A 220 5.05 7.45 16.39
CA TYR A 220 4.12 7.46 15.27
C TYR A 220 2.92 8.34 15.59
N SER A 221 2.34 8.94 14.56
CA SER A 221 1.16 9.80 14.69
C SER A 221 0.30 9.76 13.45
N TRP A 222 -0.98 10.07 13.62
CA TRP A 222 -1.94 10.19 12.54
C TRP A 222 -2.25 11.65 12.27
N VAL A 223 -2.07 12.10 11.04
CA VAL A 223 -2.51 13.40 10.55
C VAL A 223 -3.80 13.20 9.78
N PRO A 224 -4.96 13.47 10.37
CA PRO A 224 -6.24 13.19 9.74
C PRO A 224 -6.51 14.12 8.57
N ALA A 225 -7.23 13.61 7.61
CA ALA A 225 -7.71 14.33 6.43
C ALA A 225 -9.12 13.89 6.07
N ARG A 226 -9.83 14.73 5.34
CA ARG A 226 -11.13 14.40 4.74
C ARG A 226 -11.01 14.45 3.23
N ILE A 227 -11.52 13.42 2.54
CA ILE A 227 -11.58 13.45 1.08
C ILE A 227 -12.63 14.47 0.65
N THR A 228 -12.23 15.40 -0.21
CA THR A 228 -13.06 16.46 -0.76
C THR A 228 -12.71 16.64 -2.24
N ASN A 229 -13.68 16.53 -3.13
CA ASN A 229 -13.45 16.52 -4.59
C ASN A 229 -12.39 15.48 -5.01
N GLY A 230 -12.45 14.29 -4.39
CA GLY A 230 -11.56 13.17 -4.69
C GLY A 230 -10.14 13.27 -4.11
N VAL A 231 -9.79 14.33 -3.38
CA VAL A 231 -8.45 14.54 -2.80
C VAL A 231 -8.51 14.66 -1.29
N PRO A 232 -7.49 14.17 -0.54
CA PRO A 232 -7.43 14.32 0.90
C PRO A 232 -7.05 15.77 1.28
N VAL A 233 -7.91 16.42 2.05
CA VAL A 233 -7.68 17.73 2.61
C VAL A 233 -7.43 17.57 4.11
N PRO A 234 -6.27 18.02 4.65
CA PRO A 234 -5.96 17.91 6.08
C PRO A 234 -7.02 18.55 6.94
N GLU A 235 -7.44 17.86 8.00
CA GLU A 235 -8.32 18.43 9.02
C GLU A 235 -7.52 19.21 10.06
N THR A 236 -8.16 20.22 10.67
CA THR A 236 -7.57 21.05 11.72
C THR A 236 -8.55 21.28 12.87
N GLY A 237 -8.03 21.71 14.03
CA GLY A 237 -8.88 22.06 15.18
C GLY A 237 -9.64 20.88 15.79
N GLY A 238 -10.89 21.12 16.18
CA GLY A 238 -11.75 20.13 16.83
C GLY A 238 -12.00 18.85 16.02
N PRO A 239 -12.35 18.94 14.72
CA PRO A 239 -12.51 17.75 13.87
C PRO A 239 -11.27 16.87 13.84
N ALA A 240 -10.08 17.44 13.63
CA ALA A 240 -8.82 16.69 13.64
C ALA A 240 -8.58 15.99 14.98
N ALA A 241 -8.82 16.67 16.11
CA ALA A 241 -8.66 16.09 17.44
C ALA A 241 -9.65 14.92 17.67
N ALA A 242 -10.88 15.04 17.19
CA ALA A 242 -11.88 13.98 17.27
C ALA A 242 -11.47 12.76 16.43
N ASP A 243 -10.96 12.98 15.20
CA ASP A 243 -10.52 11.90 14.32
C ASP A 243 -9.27 11.18 14.88
N VAL A 244 -8.32 11.90 15.48
CA VAL A 244 -7.17 11.30 16.19
C VAL A 244 -7.65 10.46 17.39
N THR A 245 -8.59 10.94 18.17
CA THR A 245 -9.17 10.21 19.31
C THR A 245 -9.83 8.90 18.84
N GLU A 246 -10.63 8.97 17.79
CA GLU A 246 -11.27 7.79 17.21
C GLU A 246 -10.25 6.80 16.65
N TRP A 247 -9.24 7.28 15.95
CA TRP A 247 -8.14 6.46 15.46
C TRP A 247 -7.41 5.71 16.59
N GLN A 248 -7.12 6.40 17.69
CA GLN A 248 -6.54 5.81 18.88
C GLN A 248 -7.46 4.75 19.51
N ARG A 249 -8.76 5.03 19.57
CA ARG A 249 -9.76 4.09 20.09
C ARG A 249 -9.84 2.81 19.25
N ARG A 250 -9.74 2.90 17.92
CA ARG A 250 -9.85 1.74 17.01
C ARG A 250 -8.72 0.72 17.17
N ARG A 251 -7.58 1.08 17.76
CA ARG A 251 -6.51 0.10 17.99
C ARG A 251 -6.89 -1.00 18.98
N THR A 252 -7.76 -0.71 19.94
CA THR A 252 -8.12 -1.64 21.01
C THR A 252 -8.76 -2.91 20.50
N CYS A 253 -9.58 -2.83 19.45
CA CYS A 253 -10.23 -4.01 18.86
C CYS A 253 -9.27 -4.90 18.05
N SER A 254 -8.08 -4.41 17.75
CA SER A 254 -7.03 -5.17 17.06
C SER A 254 -5.93 -5.67 18.01
N GLY A 255 -6.10 -5.49 19.31
CA GLY A 255 -5.15 -5.96 20.34
C GLY A 255 -3.79 -5.25 20.30
N LEU A 256 -3.73 -4.02 19.80
CA LEU A 256 -2.50 -3.25 19.71
C LEU A 256 -2.29 -2.36 20.95
N ALA A 257 -1.03 -2.22 21.37
CA ALA A 257 -0.62 -1.27 22.39
C ALA A 257 -0.44 0.15 21.82
N PRO A 258 -0.52 1.19 22.68
CA PRO A 258 -0.22 2.57 22.30
C PRO A 258 1.17 2.75 21.74
#